data_201fa3bd58da7930be4adb4068bce517
#
_entry.id   201fa3bd58da7930be4adb4068bce517
#
_cell.length_a   1.000
_cell.length_b   1.000
_cell.length_c   1.000
_cell.angle_alpha   90.00
_cell.angle_beta   90.00
_cell.angle_gamma   90.00
#
_symmetry.space_group_name_H-M   'P 1'
#
loop_
_entity.id
_entity.type
_entity.pdbx_description
1 polymer ?
#
loop_
_entity_poly.entity_id
_entity_poly.type
_entity_poly.pdbx_seq_one_letter_code
_entity_poly.pdbx_strand_id
1 'polypeptide(L)'
;DSTKCIGCRKCEQACNTVNSLGNPEKPFDDLTLLDEKRRTGETTYTVVNKFGSDPEFSHNRFAKIQCNHCQEPACASACFVKALKKDPSGAVVYDESLCVGCRYCMVACPFNVPAYTYNDPLTPKVTKCTLCLPRIKEGKLPGCVEICPKEALSFGKRSDLVKMAWKRIDRNPDHYIPHLYGEHEMGGTSWLYLSDVPFEEIGMREDLGVTPAPQFTA
;
A
#
# COMPACT_ATOMS: atom_id res chain seq x y z
N ASP A 1 -5.07 3.63 -9.34
CA ASP A 1 -6.14 4.45 -9.90
C ASP A 1 -7.44 4.19 -9.12
N SER A 2 -7.74 5.06 -8.13
CA SER A 2 -8.90 4.89 -7.24
C SER A 2 -10.23 5.05 -7.99
N THR A 3 -10.24 5.85 -9.06
CA THR A 3 -11.46 6.10 -9.86
C THR A 3 -11.99 4.85 -10.56
N LYS A 4 -11.13 3.85 -10.79
CA LYS A 4 -11.51 2.58 -11.40
C LYS A 4 -11.87 1.49 -10.38
N CYS A 5 -11.58 1.72 -9.10
CA CYS A 5 -11.78 0.71 -8.07
C CYS A 5 -13.27 0.56 -7.74
N ILE A 6 -13.76 -0.67 -7.74
CA ILE A 6 -15.16 -1.00 -7.42
C ILE A 6 -15.34 -1.67 -6.04
N GLY A 7 -14.30 -1.71 -5.23
CA GLY A 7 -14.37 -2.30 -3.89
C GLY A 7 -14.56 -3.82 -3.82
N CYS A 8 -14.29 -4.56 -4.89
CA CYS A 8 -14.59 -6.00 -4.98
C CYS A 8 -13.69 -6.91 -4.10
N ARG A 9 -12.71 -6.38 -3.40
CA ARG A 9 -11.78 -7.07 -2.48
C ARG A 9 -10.96 -8.24 -3.08
N LYS A 10 -11.03 -8.50 -4.38
CA LYS A 10 -10.23 -9.57 -5.02
C LYS A 10 -8.73 -9.40 -4.83
N CYS A 11 -8.25 -8.16 -4.76
CA CYS A 11 -6.83 -7.87 -4.47
C CYS A 11 -6.42 -8.27 -3.03
N GLU A 12 -7.34 -8.22 -2.05
CA GLU A 12 -7.13 -8.75 -0.70
C GLU A 12 -7.03 -10.29 -0.77
N GLN A 13 -7.97 -10.94 -1.46
CA GLN A 13 -7.97 -12.38 -1.67
C GLN A 13 -6.66 -12.88 -2.30
N ALA A 14 -6.24 -12.26 -3.41
CA ALA A 14 -5.00 -12.64 -4.07
C ALA A 14 -3.76 -12.42 -3.18
N CYS A 15 -3.76 -11.33 -2.39
CA CYS A 15 -2.69 -11.08 -1.44
C CYS A 15 -2.62 -12.16 -0.35
N ASN A 16 -3.79 -12.56 0.17
CA ASN A 16 -3.89 -13.64 1.16
C ASN A 16 -3.35 -14.96 0.59
N THR A 17 -3.80 -15.34 -0.60
CA THR A 17 -3.37 -16.58 -1.27
C THR A 17 -1.87 -16.60 -1.56
N VAL A 18 -1.34 -15.52 -2.14
CA VAL A 18 0.08 -15.45 -2.54
C VAL A 18 1.02 -15.47 -1.33
N ASN A 19 0.61 -14.88 -0.21
CA ASN A 19 1.44 -14.80 1.00
C ASN A 19 1.05 -15.83 2.07
N SER A 20 0.11 -16.74 1.79
CA SER A 20 -0.34 -17.79 2.71
C SER A 20 -0.74 -17.26 4.09
N LEU A 21 -1.58 -16.21 4.11
CA LEU A 21 -1.91 -15.47 5.34
C LEU A 21 -2.96 -16.16 6.24
N GLY A 22 -3.36 -17.37 5.91
CA GLY A 22 -4.36 -18.14 6.67
C GLY A 22 -5.79 -17.76 6.32
N ASN A 23 -6.74 -18.22 7.15
CA ASN A 23 -8.16 -17.96 6.92
C ASN A 23 -8.52 -16.52 7.30
N PRO A 24 -9.21 -15.79 6.43
CA PRO A 24 -9.72 -14.46 6.76
C PRO A 24 -10.82 -14.55 7.82
N GLU A 25 -11.00 -13.51 8.61
CA GLU A 25 -12.08 -13.40 9.60
C GLU A 25 -13.48 -13.51 8.94
N LYS A 26 -13.63 -12.92 7.76
CA LYS A 26 -14.81 -13.02 6.91
C LYS A 26 -14.40 -13.32 5.46
N PRO A 27 -15.25 -14.01 4.69
CA PRO A 27 -15.01 -14.27 3.28
C PRO A 27 -14.71 -13.00 2.48
N PHE A 28 -13.93 -13.11 1.39
CA PHE A 28 -13.55 -11.94 0.58
C PHE A 28 -14.69 -11.38 -0.26
N ASP A 29 -15.77 -12.13 -0.46
CA ASP A 29 -17.02 -11.70 -1.12
C ASP A 29 -18.03 -11.07 -0.14
N ASP A 30 -17.78 -11.14 1.16
CA ASP A 30 -18.56 -10.39 2.16
C ASP A 30 -18.15 -8.91 2.13
N LEU A 31 -18.93 -8.10 1.43
CA LEU A 31 -18.68 -6.67 1.27
C LEU A 31 -19.10 -5.83 2.49
N THR A 32 -19.72 -6.41 3.51
CA THR A 32 -20.08 -5.70 4.76
C THR A 32 -18.83 -5.17 5.48
N LEU A 33 -17.66 -5.77 5.25
CA LEU A 33 -16.39 -5.27 5.75
C LEU A 33 -16.00 -3.89 5.20
N LEU A 34 -16.62 -3.42 4.13
CA LEU A 34 -16.40 -2.08 3.57
C LEU A 34 -17.13 -0.98 4.34
N ASP A 35 -18.05 -1.32 5.22
CA ASP A 35 -18.77 -0.36 6.07
C ASP A 35 -17.88 0.17 7.20
N GLU A 36 -16.78 -0.51 7.48
CA GLU A 36 -15.76 -0.10 8.46
C GLU A 36 -14.45 0.30 7.80
N LYS A 37 -13.76 1.29 8.38
CA LYS A 37 -12.40 1.64 7.98
C LYS A 37 -11.42 0.66 8.59
N ARG A 38 -10.72 -0.08 7.74
CA ARG A 38 -9.74 -1.08 8.16
C ARG A 38 -8.32 -0.60 7.90
N ARG A 39 -7.39 -1.07 8.69
CA ARG A 39 -5.95 -0.93 8.45
C ARG A 39 -5.33 -2.31 8.18
N THR A 40 -4.11 -2.32 7.66
CA THR A 40 -3.30 -3.53 7.54
C THR A 40 -3.04 -4.16 8.90
N GLY A 41 -2.99 -5.48 8.94
CA GLY A 41 -2.83 -6.27 10.15
C GLY A 41 -1.86 -7.45 9.96
N GLU A 42 -1.76 -8.29 10.98
CA GLU A 42 -0.84 -9.44 10.96
C GLU A 42 -1.16 -10.44 9.85
N THR A 43 -2.44 -10.66 9.55
CA THR A 43 -2.93 -11.57 8.50
C THR A 43 -3.49 -10.84 7.28
N THR A 44 -3.37 -9.51 7.24
CA THR A 44 -4.00 -8.67 6.21
C THR A 44 -3.01 -7.63 5.71
N TYR A 45 -2.21 -7.98 4.71
CA TYR A 45 -1.15 -7.10 4.18
C TYR A 45 -1.68 -5.97 3.29
N THR A 46 -2.92 -6.06 2.87
CA THR A 46 -3.63 -5.02 2.12
C THR A 46 -5.11 -5.04 2.46
N VAL A 47 -5.73 -3.86 2.47
CA VAL A 47 -7.16 -3.67 2.68
C VAL A 47 -7.72 -2.72 1.62
N VAL A 48 -8.97 -2.91 1.27
CA VAL A 48 -9.75 -1.95 0.48
C VAL A 48 -10.75 -1.29 1.41
N ASN A 49 -10.74 0.02 1.46
CA ASN A 49 -11.70 0.81 2.23
C ASN A 49 -12.63 1.58 1.30
N LYS A 50 -13.90 1.70 1.69
CA LYS A 50 -14.90 2.51 1.03
C LYS A 50 -14.88 3.91 1.63
N PHE A 51 -14.96 4.95 0.81
CA PHE A 51 -15.01 6.34 1.19
C PHE A 51 -16.17 7.03 0.47
N GLY A 52 -16.74 8.06 1.09
CA GLY A 52 -17.87 8.80 0.53
C GLY A 52 -19.18 8.02 0.64
N SER A 53 -20.00 8.41 1.61
CA SER A 53 -21.44 8.15 1.65
C SER A 53 -22.20 9.46 1.48
N ASP A 54 -21.54 10.47 0.93
CA ASP A 54 -22.18 11.75 0.70
C ASP A 54 -23.23 11.59 -0.40
N PRO A 55 -24.49 12.00 -0.15
CA PRO A 55 -25.56 11.96 -1.14
C PRO A 55 -25.26 12.76 -2.42
N GLU A 56 -24.37 13.75 -2.38
CA GLU A 56 -23.94 14.52 -3.56
C GLU A 56 -23.04 13.72 -4.49
N PHE A 57 -22.35 12.66 -3.99
CA PHE A 57 -21.51 11.81 -4.84
C PHE A 57 -22.30 10.61 -5.35
N SER A 58 -22.54 10.56 -6.63
CA SER A 58 -23.32 9.51 -7.30
C SER A 58 -22.70 8.11 -7.23
N HIS A 59 -21.50 7.97 -6.65
CA HIS A 59 -20.80 6.67 -6.53
C HIS A 59 -19.87 6.60 -5.30
N ASN A 60 -19.68 5.39 -4.78
CA ASN A 60 -18.73 5.13 -3.71
C ASN A 60 -17.30 5.16 -4.24
N ARG A 61 -16.39 5.78 -3.50
CA ARG A 61 -14.95 5.71 -3.75
C ARG A 61 -14.31 4.62 -2.93
N PHE A 62 -13.28 4.02 -3.47
CA PHE A 62 -12.54 2.96 -2.80
C PHE A 62 -11.05 3.21 -2.90
N ALA A 63 -10.34 3.05 -1.79
CA ALA A 63 -8.89 3.09 -1.78
C ALA A 63 -8.31 1.79 -1.24
N LYS A 64 -7.30 1.29 -1.95
CA LYS A 64 -6.51 0.14 -1.53
C LYS A 64 -5.33 0.62 -0.70
N ILE A 65 -5.24 0.17 0.55
CA ILE A 65 -4.20 0.54 1.50
C ILE A 65 -3.26 -0.64 1.72
N GLN A 66 -1.97 -0.41 1.60
CA GLN A 66 -0.87 -1.36 1.84
C GLN A 66 0.45 -0.60 2.05
N CYS A 67 1.55 -1.32 2.19
CA CYS A 67 2.87 -0.70 2.23
C CYS A 67 3.17 0.03 0.91
N ASN A 68 3.57 1.30 1.01
CA ASN A 68 3.90 2.15 -0.14
C ASN A 68 5.31 1.89 -0.68
N HIS A 69 6.12 1.05 -0.02
CA HIS A 69 7.48 0.73 -0.44
C HIS A 69 8.32 1.98 -0.79
N CYS A 70 8.42 2.91 0.17
CA CYS A 70 9.09 4.21 0.03
C CYS A 70 10.43 4.12 -0.68
N GLN A 71 10.83 5.19 -1.40
CA GLN A 71 12.14 5.25 -2.04
C GLN A 71 13.26 5.28 -0.97
N GLU A 72 13.09 6.11 0.06
CA GLU A 72 13.93 6.16 1.26
C GLU A 72 13.09 5.71 2.48
N PRO A 73 13.01 4.40 2.74
CA PRO A 73 12.08 3.86 3.74
C PRO A 73 12.53 4.14 5.17
N ALA A 74 11.78 4.96 5.90
CA ALA A 74 12.01 5.25 7.32
C ALA A 74 12.08 3.99 8.19
N CYS A 75 11.24 3.00 7.89
CA CYS A 75 11.24 1.72 8.61
C CYS A 75 12.54 0.93 8.43
N ALA A 76 13.22 1.07 7.28
CA ALA A 76 14.53 0.45 7.05
C ALA A 76 15.66 1.25 7.73
N SER A 77 15.58 2.59 7.65
CA SER A 77 16.54 3.46 8.34
C SER A 77 16.49 3.28 9.86
N ALA A 78 15.30 3.18 10.43
CA ALA A 78 15.10 2.96 11.87
C ALA A 78 15.48 1.56 12.35
N CYS A 79 15.70 0.60 11.45
CA CYS A 79 15.98 -0.78 11.81
C CYS A 79 17.47 -0.99 12.07
N PHE A 80 17.90 -0.91 13.34
CA PHE A 80 19.31 -1.03 13.73
C PHE A 80 19.92 -2.41 13.44
N VAL A 81 19.10 -3.49 13.37
CA VAL A 81 19.54 -4.83 12.96
C VAL A 81 19.41 -5.06 11.46
N LYS A 82 18.97 -4.06 10.70
CA LYS A 82 18.81 -4.13 9.23
C LYS A 82 17.93 -5.28 8.73
N ALA A 83 16.94 -5.68 9.53
CA ALA A 83 15.93 -6.66 9.13
C ALA A 83 15.03 -6.13 7.99
N LEU A 84 14.93 -4.81 7.83
CA LEU A 84 14.23 -4.16 6.73
C LEU A 84 15.23 -3.51 5.79
N LYS A 85 15.10 -3.77 4.48
CA LYS A 85 16.01 -3.24 3.45
C LYS A 85 15.23 -2.86 2.19
N LYS A 86 15.70 -1.82 1.47
CA LYS A 86 15.22 -1.49 0.12
C LYS A 86 15.91 -2.41 -0.89
N ASP A 87 15.12 -3.13 -1.67
CA ASP A 87 15.59 -3.98 -2.77
C ASP A 87 15.59 -3.19 -4.10
N PRO A 88 16.50 -3.45 -5.03
CA PRO A 88 16.54 -2.78 -6.35
C PRO A 88 15.26 -2.92 -7.17
N SER A 89 14.44 -3.95 -6.92
CA SER A 89 13.11 -4.10 -7.53
C SER A 89 12.09 -3.06 -7.07
N GLY A 90 12.45 -2.21 -6.08
CA GLY A 90 11.55 -1.24 -5.46
C GLY A 90 10.82 -1.78 -4.22
N ALA A 91 10.95 -3.05 -3.87
CA ALA A 91 10.38 -3.61 -2.66
C ALA A 91 11.15 -3.15 -1.40
N VAL A 92 10.44 -2.93 -0.31
CA VAL A 92 11.05 -2.92 1.03
C VAL A 92 10.86 -4.31 1.60
N VAL A 93 11.93 -5.08 1.66
CA VAL A 93 11.94 -6.47 2.10
C VAL A 93 12.15 -6.57 3.61
N TYR A 94 11.62 -7.63 4.20
CA TYR A 94 11.77 -7.95 5.61
C TYR A 94 12.41 -9.33 5.77
N ASP A 95 13.45 -9.39 6.58
CA ASP A 95 14.15 -10.62 6.98
C ASP A 95 13.82 -10.89 8.44
N GLU A 96 12.97 -11.89 8.66
CA GLU A 96 12.53 -12.27 10.01
C GLU A 96 13.66 -12.84 10.88
N SER A 97 14.67 -13.45 10.26
CA SER A 97 15.79 -14.06 10.98
C SER A 97 16.68 -13.04 11.71
N LEU A 98 16.67 -11.79 11.25
CA LEU A 98 17.41 -10.68 11.86
C LEU A 98 16.57 -9.87 12.85
N CYS A 99 15.25 -10.05 12.86
CA CYS A 99 14.35 -9.20 13.62
C CYS A 99 14.38 -9.53 15.12
N VAL A 100 14.58 -8.50 15.94
CA VAL A 100 14.58 -8.61 17.41
C VAL A 100 13.26 -8.14 18.04
N GLY A 101 12.22 -7.86 17.23
CA GLY A 101 10.90 -7.51 17.71
C GLY A 101 10.77 -6.12 18.37
N CYS A 102 11.70 -5.20 18.17
CA CYS A 102 11.68 -3.87 18.80
C CYS A 102 10.53 -2.95 18.34
N ARG A 103 9.87 -3.26 17.23
CA ARG A 103 8.72 -2.54 16.64
C ARG A 103 8.98 -1.09 16.23
N TYR A 104 10.23 -0.61 16.29
CA TYR A 104 10.55 0.77 15.94
C TYR A 104 10.18 1.12 14.49
N CYS A 105 10.22 0.14 13.58
CA CYS A 105 9.74 0.30 12.19
C CYS A 105 8.25 0.64 12.08
N MET A 106 7.42 0.27 13.07
CA MET A 106 6.01 0.63 13.10
C MET A 106 5.84 2.11 13.46
N VAL A 107 6.60 2.58 14.45
CA VAL A 107 6.58 3.98 14.89
C VAL A 107 7.16 4.90 13.82
N ALA A 108 8.22 4.47 13.14
CA ALA A 108 8.90 5.25 12.12
C ALA A 108 8.11 5.37 10.80
N CYS A 109 7.08 4.52 10.58
CA CYS A 109 6.34 4.52 9.33
C CYS A 109 5.35 5.69 9.26
N PRO A 110 5.53 6.67 8.35
CA PRO A 110 4.62 7.82 8.25
C PRO A 110 3.22 7.43 7.75
N PHE A 111 3.09 6.24 7.15
CA PHE A 111 1.83 5.70 6.62
C PHE A 111 1.16 4.70 7.57
N ASN A 112 1.71 4.44 8.76
CA ASN A 112 1.19 3.52 9.77
C ASN A 112 0.85 2.11 9.24
N VAL A 113 1.64 1.58 8.30
CA VAL A 113 1.32 0.32 7.62
C VAL A 113 1.84 -0.94 8.33
N PRO A 114 3.10 -1.01 8.81
CA PRO A 114 3.58 -2.24 9.42
C PRO A 114 2.72 -2.66 10.61
N ALA A 115 2.41 -3.95 10.68
CA ALA A 115 1.75 -4.57 11.81
C ALA A 115 2.69 -5.60 12.48
N TYR A 116 2.27 -6.17 13.59
CA TYR A 116 3.08 -7.08 14.40
C TYR A 116 2.21 -8.22 14.89
N THR A 117 2.76 -9.43 14.90
CA THR A 117 2.05 -10.65 15.32
C THR A 117 2.07 -10.76 16.85
N TYR A 118 1.20 -10.01 17.54
CA TYR A 118 1.14 -10.01 19.00
C TYR A 118 0.69 -11.33 19.60
N ASN A 119 0.00 -12.16 18.84
CA ASN A 119 -0.52 -13.45 19.28
C ASN A 119 0.50 -14.57 19.16
N ASP A 120 1.69 -14.30 18.63
CA ASP A 120 2.82 -15.25 18.60
C ASP A 120 3.87 -14.82 19.64
N PRO A 121 3.87 -15.42 20.85
CA PRO A 121 4.78 -15.02 21.92
C PRO A 121 6.22 -15.47 21.71
N LEU A 122 6.45 -16.46 20.86
CA LEU A 122 7.77 -17.08 20.68
C LEU A 122 8.53 -16.52 19.48
N THR A 123 7.82 -16.29 18.36
CA THR A 123 8.42 -15.84 17.11
C THR A 123 7.63 -14.67 16.47
N PRO A 124 7.42 -13.57 17.21
CA PRO A 124 6.62 -12.48 16.71
C PRO A 124 7.30 -11.79 15.51
N LYS A 125 6.52 -11.44 14.50
CA LYS A 125 7.01 -10.90 13.22
C LYS A 125 6.39 -9.53 12.90
N VAL A 126 7.13 -8.74 12.13
CA VAL A 126 6.57 -7.56 11.47
C VAL A 126 5.93 -7.99 10.15
N THR A 127 4.69 -7.59 9.94
CA THR A 127 3.92 -7.94 8.75
C THR A 127 3.56 -6.70 7.95
N LYS A 128 3.67 -6.80 6.64
CA LYS A 128 3.30 -5.77 5.67
C LYS A 128 3.30 -6.35 4.25
N CYS A 129 2.81 -5.60 3.28
CA CYS A 129 2.93 -5.97 1.87
C CYS A 129 4.38 -6.30 1.49
N THR A 130 4.57 -7.40 0.75
CA THR A 130 5.87 -7.89 0.28
C THR A 130 6.22 -7.40 -1.14
N LEU A 131 5.34 -6.62 -1.77
CA LEU A 131 5.34 -6.31 -3.21
C LEU A 131 5.33 -7.57 -4.09
N CYS A 132 4.95 -8.71 -3.54
CA CYS A 132 5.03 -10.02 -4.20
C CYS A 132 6.41 -10.30 -4.82
N LEU A 133 7.51 -9.92 -4.12
CA LEU A 133 8.87 -9.97 -4.64
C LEU A 133 9.27 -11.31 -5.29
N PRO A 134 8.93 -12.49 -4.73
CA PRO A 134 9.23 -13.77 -5.38
C PRO A 134 8.61 -13.86 -6.79
N ARG A 135 7.34 -13.45 -6.94
CA ARG A 135 6.65 -13.45 -8.23
C ARG A 135 7.29 -12.49 -9.23
N ILE A 136 7.66 -11.29 -8.76
CA ILE A 136 8.34 -10.28 -9.60
C ILE A 136 9.68 -10.79 -10.11
N LYS A 137 10.45 -11.47 -9.27
CA LYS A 137 11.73 -12.10 -9.67
C LYS A 137 11.55 -13.20 -10.73
N GLU A 138 10.40 -13.85 -10.75
CA GLU A 138 10.01 -14.82 -11.79
C GLU A 138 9.40 -14.16 -13.04
N GLY A 139 9.35 -12.83 -13.11
CA GLY A 139 8.72 -12.09 -14.23
C GLY A 139 7.19 -12.07 -14.21
N LYS A 140 6.57 -12.51 -13.10
CA LYS A 140 5.11 -12.51 -12.93
C LYS A 140 4.62 -11.20 -12.32
N LEU A 141 3.36 -10.86 -12.58
CA LEU A 141 2.71 -9.72 -11.95
C LEU A 141 2.48 -9.95 -10.43
N PRO A 142 2.46 -8.89 -9.60
CA PRO A 142 1.93 -8.99 -8.24
C PRO A 142 0.50 -9.53 -8.26
N GLY A 143 0.16 -10.43 -7.33
CA GLY A 143 -1.14 -11.10 -7.32
C GLY A 143 -2.34 -10.14 -7.32
N CYS A 144 -2.23 -9.01 -6.59
CA CYS A 144 -3.30 -8.02 -6.57
C CYS A 144 -3.49 -7.29 -7.92
N VAL A 145 -2.43 -7.15 -8.72
CA VAL A 145 -2.51 -6.54 -10.06
C VAL A 145 -3.14 -7.52 -11.02
N GLU A 146 -2.66 -8.76 -11.04
CA GLU A 146 -3.12 -9.83 -11.93
C GLU A 146 -4.62 -10.10 -11.82
N ILE A 147 -5.16 -10.08 -10.59
CA ILE A 147 -6.57 -10.42 -10.33
C ILE A 147 -7.53 -9.25 -10.54
N CYS A 148 -7.06 -8.01 -10.71
CA CYS A 148 -7.92 -6.83 -10.71
C CYS A 148 -8.84 -6.77 -11.94
N PRO A 149 -10.17 -6.98 -11.82
CA PRO A 149 -11.07 -7.08 -12.97
C PRO A 149 -11.32 -5.74 -13.67
N LYS A 150 -10.98 -4.62 -13.01
CA LYS A 150 -11.14 -3.25 -13.52
C LYS A 150 -9.83 -2.60 -13.93
N GLU A 151 -8.73 -3.36 -13.89
CA GLU A 151 -7.39 -2.82 -14.19
C GLU A 151 -7.09 -1.51 -13.44
N ALA A 152 -7.64 -1.40 -12.22
CA ALA A 152 -7.39 -0.27 -11.34
C ALA A 152 -5.94 -0.25 -10.83
N LEU A 153 -5.25 -1.38 -10.92
CA LEU A 153 -3.87 -1.57 -10.50
C LEU A 153 -3.00 -1.82 -11.73
N SER A 154 -1.87 -1.13 -11.81
CA SER A 154 -0.86 -1.28 -12.86
C SER A 154 0.48 -1.58 -12.23
N PHE A 155 1.34 -2.33 -12.92
CA PHE A 155 2.68 -2.67 -12.46
C PHE A 155 3.71 -2.40 -13.56
N GLY A 156 4.86 -1.84 -13.20
CA GLY A 156 5.93 -1.51 -14.13
C GLY A 156 7.04 -0.70 -13.47
N LYS A 157 7.97 -0.21 -14.27
CA LYS A 157 9.02 0.70 -13.79
C LYS A 157 8.37 1.99 -13.28
N ARG A 158 8.80 2.45 -12.09
CA ARG A 158 8.23 3.65 -11.45
C ARG A 158 8.23 4.87 -12.39
N SER A 159 9.34 5.12 -13.08
CA SER A 159 9.45 6.23 -14.03
C SER A 159 8.41 6.19 -15.15
N ASP A 160 8.08 5.00 -15.64
CA ASP A 160 7.10 4.82 -16.71
C ASP A 160 5.68 4.96 -16.17
N LEU A 161 5.45 4.49 -14.93
CA LEU A 161 4.16 4.65 -14.23
C LEU A 161 3.88 6.12 -13.91
N VAL A 162 4.88 6.89 -13.48
CA VAL A 162 4.75 8.35 -13.27
C VAL A 162 4.36 9.04 -14.55
N LYS A 163 5.07 8.80 -15.66
CA LYS A 163 4.73 9.36 -16.98
C LYS A 163 3.32 8.97 -17.43
N MET A 164 2.94 7.71 -17.23
CA MET A 164 1.61 7.22 -17.57
C MET A 164 0.53 7.91 -16.73
N ALA A 165 0.79 8.11 -15.45
CA ALA A 165 -0.15 8.75 -14.52
C ALA A 165 -0.40 10.21 -14.91
N TRP A 166 0.65 11.00 -15.13
CA TRP A 166 0.54 12.39 -15.58
C TRP A 166 -0.18 12.50 -16.92
N LYS A 167 0.14 11.61 -17.88
CA LYS A 167 -0.57 11.56 -19.15
C LYS A 167 -2.08 11.26 -19.00
N ARG A 168 -2.49 10.52 -17.97
CA ARG A 168 -3.92 10.31 -17.66
C ARG A 168 -4.55 11.57 -17.09
N ILE A 169 -3.88 12.24 -16.17
CA ILE A 169 -4.32 13.51 -15.58
C ILE A 169 -4.50 14.56 -16.69
N ASP A 170 -3.48 14.78 -17.50
CA ASP A 170 -3.48 15.79 -18.57
C ASP A 170 -4.57 15.54 -19.62
N ARG A 171 -4.88 14.28 -19.90
CA ARG A 171 -5.93 13.94 -20.88
C ARG A 171 -7.35 14.04 -20.32
N ASN A 172 -7.51 13.99 -19.02
CA ASN A 172 -8.81 13.98 -18.35
C ASN A 172 -8.77 14.89 -17.10
N PRO A 173 -8.54 16.21 -17.26
CA PRO A 173 -8.36 17.12 -16.12
C PRO A 173 -9.64 17.27 -15.28
N ASP A 174 -10.81 17.04 -15.88
CA ASP A 174 -12.11 17.07 -15.17
C ASP A 174 -12.38 15.78 -14.36
N HIS A 175 -11.55 14.75 -14.57
CA HIS A 175 -11.72 13.44 -13.92
C HIS A 175 -10.69 13.15 -12.85
N TYR A 176 -9.52 13.76 -12.91
CA TYR A 176 -8.43 13.56 -11.94
C TYR A 176 -8.02 14.89 -11.34
N ILE A 177 -7.74 14.88 -10.03
CA ILE A 177 -7.05 16.02 -9.43
C ILE A 177 -5.61 16.11 -9.99
N PRO A 178 -5.02 17.31 -10.08
CA PRO A 178 -3.66 17.52 -10.61
C PRO A 178 -2.59 17.13 -9.58
N HIS A 179 -2.72 15.94 -9.00
CA HIS A 179 -1.84 15.41 -7.97
C HIS A 179 -1.63 13.91 -8.15
N LEU A 180 -0.37 13.48 -8.24
CA LEU A 180 0.04 12.07 -8.24
C LEU A 180 0.61 11.71 -6.87
N TYR A 181 -0.22 11.13 -6.01
CA TYR A 181 0.21 10.76 -4.66
C TYR A 181 1.25 9.63 -4.69
N GLY A 182 2.30 9.79 -3.91
CA GLY A 182 3.46 8.90 -3.86
C GLY A 182 4.59 9.32 -4.80
N GLU A 183 4.40 10.35 -5.61
CA GLU A 183 5.50 10.89 -6.43
C GLU A 183 6.54 11.57 -5.55
N HIS A 184 6.10 12.41 -4.61
CA HIS A 184 6.97 13.24 -3.78
C HIS A 184 6.81 13.01 -2.28
N GLU A 185 5.66 12.51 -1.80
CA GLU A 185 5.38 12.34 -0.37
C GLU A 185 6.48 11.50 0.30
N MET A 186 7.07 12.04 1.36
CA MET A 186 8.19 11.43 2.10
C MET A 186 9.37 11.00 1.21
N GLY A 187 9.71 11.80 0.19
CA GLY A 187 10.76 11.47 -0.79
C GLY A 187 10.32 10.50 -1.88
N GLY A 188 9.02 10.28 -2.00
CA GLY A 188 8.42 9.38 -2.98
C GLY A 188 8.29 7.92 -2.54
N THR A 189 7.40 7.23 -3.21
CA THR A 189 7.08 5.83 -2.94
C THR A 189 7.10 4.99 -4.23
N SER A 190 7.14 3.66 -4.09
CA SER A 190 6.99 2.74 -5.22
C SER A 190 5.52 2.42 -5.54
N TRP A 191 4.61 2.86 -4.69
CA TRP A 191 3.17 2.75 -4.93
C TRP A 191 2.59 4.14 -5.15
N LEU A 192 1.95 4.34 -6.30
CA LEU A 192 1.43 5.62 -6.74
C LEU A 192 -0.09 5.56 -6.81
N TYR A 193 -0.77 6.69 -6.55
CA TYR A 193 -2.23 6.76 -6.62
C TYR A 193 -2.70 7.93 -7.49
N LEU A 194 -3.78 7.65 -8.25
CA LEU A 194 -4.60 8.62 -8.95
C LEU A 194 -5.97 8.70 -8.29
N SER A 195 -6.53 9.89 -8.16
CA SER A 195 -7.83 10.15 -7.55
C SER A 195 -8.59 11.25 -8.29
N ASP A 196 -9.91 11.24 -8.14
CA ASP A 196 -10.84 12.28 -8.59
C ASP A 196 -11.12 13.30 -7.47
N VAL A 197 -10.63 13.06 -6.25
CA VAL A 197 -10.79 13.93 -5.07
C VAL A 197 -9.48 14.06 -4.33
N PRO A 198 -9.32 15.07 -3.45
CA PRO A 198 -8.17 15.15 -2.52
C PRO A 198 -7.93 13.84 -1.80
N PHE A 199 -6.67 13.49 -1.61
CA PHE A 199 -6.31 12.19 -1.05
C PHE A 199 -6.72 12.03 0.42
N GLU A 200 -6.90 13.12 1.15
CA GLU A 200 -7.45 13.09 2.51
C GLU A 200 -8.88 12.54 2.54
N GLU A 201 -9.70 12.80 1.52
CA GLU A 201 -11.06 12.28 1.41
C GLU A 201 -11.12 10.76 1.21
N ILE A 202 -10.04 10.18 0.72
CA ILE A 202 -9.88 8.71 0.60
C ILE A 202 -8.92 8.14 1.65
N GLY A 203 -8.73 8.86 2.76
CA GLY A 203 -8.02 8.41 3.96
C GLY A 203 -6.50 8.37 3.83
N MET A 204 -5.92 9.12 2.92
CA MET A 204 -4.48 9.28 2.77
C MET A 204 -4.03 10.63 3.35
N ARG A 205 -2.84 10.66 3.93
CA ARG A 205 -2.26 11.87 4.53
C ARG A 205 -1.60 12.73 3.47
N GLU A 206 -2.00 14.00 3.34
CA GLU A 206 -1.37 15.00 2.47
C GLU A 206 -0.39 15.92 3.22
N ASP A 207 -0.38 15.86 4.55
CA ASP A 207 0.47 16.66 5.45
C ASP A 207 1.91 16.13 5.62
N LEU A 208 2.30 15.11 4.85
CA LEU A 208 3.58 14.41 5.04
C LEU A 208 4.81 15.16 4.50
N GLY A 209 4.62 16.15 3.62
CA GLY A 209 5.71 16.85 2.94
C GLY A 209 6.52 15.98 1.99
N VAL A 210 7.53 16.59 1.36
CA VAL A 210 8.33 15.94 0.30
C VAL A 210 9.67 15.41 0.79
N THR A 211 10.13 15.82 1.98
CA THR A 211 11.41 15.38 2.53
C THR A 211 11.31 13.95 3.07
N PRO A 212 12.22 13.05 2.70
CA PRO A 212 12.25 11.70 3.25
C PRO A 212 12.40 11.71 4.77
N ALA A 213 11.60 10.92 5.48
CA ALA A 213 11.64 10.87 6.95
C ALA A 213 13.03 10.57 7.55
N PRO A 214 13.91 9.74 6.94
CA PRO A 214 15.26 9.54 7.44
C PRO A 214 16.11 10.81 7.50
N GLN A 215 15.83 11.81 6.68
CA GLN A 215 16.61 13.05 6.64
C GLN A 215 16.28 14.01 7.81
N PHE A 216 15.19 13.79 8.53
CA PHE A 216 14.87 14.57 9.74
C PHE A 216 15.68 14.13 10.97
N THR A 217 16.39 13.01 10.91
CA THR A 217 17.17 12.44 12.02
C THR A 217 18.68 12.42 11.75
N ALA A 218 19.12 13.02 10.64
CA ALA A 218 20.51 13.11 10.22
C ALA A 218 21.21 14.32 10.85
#